data_472a13c6f2d9cc491aec5920d1338ba0
#
_entry.id   472a13c6f2d9cc491aec5920d1338ba0
#
_cell.length_a   1.000
_cell.length_b   1.000
_cell.length_c   1.000
_cell.angle_alpha   90.00
_cell.angle_beta   90.00
_cell.angle_gamma   90.00
#
_symmetry.space_group_name_H-M   'P 1'
#
loop_
_entity.id
_entity.type
_entity.pdbx_description
1 polymer ?
#
loop_
_entity_poly.entity_id
_entity_poly.type
_entity_poly.pdbx_seq_one_letter_code
_entity_poly.pdbx_strand_id
1 'polypeptide(L)'
;NEKYEEIVKKVLERCFKEEDMLDSKLYITITFTTPQNIKEINKKYRNIDKATDVLSFPMFEKDELETKIKNKDYVCEDVLGDIIISIEKVQEQAEEYGHSFERELSYMIVHGFYHLMGYDHIKEEDKKVMRPKEEKVLNDLKIKRD
;
A
#
# COMPACT_ATOMS: atom_id res chain seq x y z
N ASN A 1 -10.49 -8.19 12.22
CA ASN A 1 -10.68 -7.14 13.23
C ASN A 1 -11.30 -5.91 12.57
N GLU A 2 -12.47 -5.52 13.04
CA GLU A 2 -13.22 -4.38 12.50
C GLU A 2 -12.42 -3.07 12.49
N LYS A 3 -11.62 -2.86 13.54
CA LYS A 3 -10.79 -1.65 13.65
C LYS A 3 -9.76 -1.58 12.51
N TYR A 4 -9.16 -2.71 12.16
CA TYR A 4 -8.20 -2.75 11.06
C TYR A 4 -8.89 -2.51 9.72
N GLU A 5 -10.08 -3.08 9.54
CA GLU A 5 -10.87 -2.89 8.33
C GLU A 5 -11.27 -1.43 8.14
N GLU A 6 -11.63 -0.73 9.22
CA GLU A 6 -11.95 0.70 9.18
C GLU A 6 -10.75 1.54 8.76
N ILE A 7 -9.57 1.22 9.29
CA ILE A 7 -8.32 1.91 8.92
C ILE A 7 -8.03 1.68 7.44
N VAL A 8 -8.10 0.44 6.99
CA VAL A 8 -7.86 0.08 5.59
C VAL A 8 -8.77 0.86 4.66
N LYS A 9 -10.07 0.84 4.94
CA LYS A 9 -11.07 1.52 4.11
C LYS A 9 -10.81 3.02 4.02
N LYS A 10 -10.61 3.66 5.15
CA LYS A 10 -10.35 5.09 5.25
C LYS A 10 -9.10 5.49 4.46
N VAL A 11 -8.02 4.74 4.63
CA VAL A 11 -6.74 5.04 3.97
C VAL A 11 -6.84 4.83 2.47
N LEU A 12 -7.42 3.71 2.03
CA LEU A 12 -7.56 3.42 0.60
C LEU A 12 -8.47 4.40 -0.11
N GLU A 13 -9.57 4.81 0.51
CA GLU A 13 -10.44 5.84 -0.07
C GLU A 13 -9.66 7.13 -0.32
N ARG A 14 -8.84 7.54 0.63
CA ARG A 14 -8.03 8.76 0.47
C ARG A 14 -6.98 8.60 -0.63
N CYS A 15 -6.33 7.43 -0.71
CA CYS A 15 -5.37 7.12 -1.77
C CYS A 15 -6.02 7.21 -3.15
N PHE A 16 -7.17 6.59 -3.32
CA PHE A 16 -7.92 6.60 -4.58
C PHE A 16 -8.33 8.02 -4.96
N LYS A 17 -8.77 8.80 -3.97
CA LYS A 17 -9.13 10.20 -4.18
C LYS A 17 -7.93 11.02 -4.65
N GLU A 18 -6.78 10.81 -4.04
CA GLU A 18 -5.56 11.54 -4.39
C GLU A 18 -5.15 11.29 -5.85
N GLU A 19 -5.34 10.06 -6.34
CA GLU A 19 -4.94 9.67 -7.69
C GLU A 19 -6.10 9.74 -8.69
N ASP A 20 -7.20 10.39 -8.31
CA ASP A 20 -8.39 10.59 -9.16
C ASP A 20 -8.98 9.26 -9.67
N MET A 21 -9.09 8.30 -8.76
CA MET A 21 -9.55 6.96 -9.07
C MET A 21 -10.82 6.54 -8.33
N LEU A 22 -11.51 7.49 -7.66
CA LEU A 22 -12.73 7.17 -6.90
C LEU A 22 -13.86 6.63 -7.77
N ASP A 23 -13.91 7.04 -9.03
CA ASP A 23 -14.89 6.57 -10.00
C ASP A 23 -14.46 5.27 -10.70
N SER A 24 -13.27 4.77 -10.37
CA SER A 24 -12.79 3.52 -10.96
C SER A 24 -13.48 2.31 -10.32
N LYS A 25 -13.44 1.19 -11.02
CA LYS A 25 -13.88 -0.10 -10.51
C LYS A 25 -12.69 -0.97 -10.07
N LEU A 26 -11.53 -0.34 -9.90
CA LEU A 26 -10.34 -1.02 -9.41
C LEU A 26 -10.47 -1.26 -7.90
N TYR A 27 -9.95 -2.38 -7.45
CA TYR A 27 -9.93 -2.70 -6.03
C TYR A 27 -8.62 -3.35 -5.63
N ILE A 28 -8.35 -3.35 -4.33
CA ILE A 28 -7.13 -3.91 -3.75
C ILE A 28 -7.53 -4.98 -2.74
N THR A 29 -6.87 -6.12 -2.79
CA THR A 29 -7.02 -7.16 -1.78
C THR A 29 -5.93 -6.94 -0.73
N ILE A 30 -6.35 -6.77 0.53
CA ILE A 30 -5.41 -6.65 1.65
C ILE A 30 -5.55 -7.88 2.54
N THR A 31 -4.43 -8.55 2.79
CA THR A 31 -4.37 -9.73 3.62
C THR A 31 -3.44 -9.47 4.81
N PHE A 32 -3.94 -9.71 6.01
CA PHE A 32 -3.13 -9.66 7.22
C PHE A 32 -2.63 -11.07 7.53
N THR A 33 -1.37 -11.18 7.87
CA THR A 33 -0.74 -12.47 8.07
C THR A 33 0.31 -12.43 9.19
N THR A 34 0.99 -13.55 9.40
CA THR A 34 2.04 -13.72 10.40
C THR A 34 3.41 -13.52 9.78
N PRO A 35 4.45 -13.25 10.59
CA PRO A 35 5.82 -13.15 10.07
C PRO A 35 6.29 -14.41 9.35
N GLN A 36 5.90 -15.57 9.84
CA GLN A 36 6.29 -16.83 9.21
C GLN A 36 5.66 -16.99 7.82
N ASN A 37 4.37 -16.70 7.69
CA ASN A 37 3.68 -16.78 6.40
C ASN A 37 4.23 -15.78 5.39
N ILE A 38 4.48 -14.54 5.82
CA ILE A 38 5.00 -13.51 4.91
C ILE A 38 6.43 -13.84 4.46
N LYS A 39 7.21 -14.48 5.32
CA LYS A 39 8.55 -14.99 4.98
C LYS A 39 8.46 -16.04 3.87
N GLU A 40 7.53 -16.98 4.00
CA GLU A 40 7.30 -18.03 2.98
C GLU A 40 6.86 -17.44 1.64
N ILE A 41 5.97 -16.47 1.67
CA ILE A 41 5.50 -15.78 0.47
C ILE A 41 6.64 -15.01 -0.20
N ASN A 42 7.43 -14.31 0.60
CA ASN A 42 8.58 -13.55 0.11
C ASN A 42 9.61 -14.47 -0.55
N LYS A 43 9.87 -15.63 0.05
CA LYS A 43 10.76 -16.64 -0.50
C LYS A 43 10.23 -17.20 -1.82
N LYS A 44 8.93 -17.55 -1.86
CA LYS A 44 8.30 -18.16 -3.02
C LYS A 44 8.25 -17.22 -4.24
N TYR A 45 7.83 -15.98 -4.02
CA TYR A 45 7.56 -15.05 -5.13
C TYR A 45 8.68 -14.07 -5.42
N ARG A 46 9.55 -13.78 -4.47
CA ARG A 46 10.65 -12.83 -4.62
C ARG A 46 12.03 -13.45 -4.42
N ASN A 47 12.07 -14.72 -4.06
CA ASN A 47 13.31 -15.46 -3.79
C ASN A 47 14.13 -14.82 -2.64
N ILE A 48 13.45 -14.22 -1.68
CA ILE A 48 14.07 -13.62 -0.50
C ILE A 48 13.58 -14.37 0.74
N ASP A 49 14.47 -15.10 1.41
CA ASP A 49 14.15 -15.92 2.58
C ASP A 49 14.21 -15.08 3.85
N LYS A 50 13.32 -14.09 3.94
CA LYS A 50 13.22 -13.16 5.08
C LYS A 50 11.79 -12.77 5.30
N ALA A 51 11.42 -12.60 6.57
CA ALA A 51 10.18 -11.94 6.94
C ALA A 51 10.30 -10.44 6.63
N THR A 52 9.21 -9.84 6.19
CA THR A 52 9.13 -8.39 5.95
C THR A 52 7.85 -7.87 6.59
N ASP A 53 7.64 -6.57 6.54
CA ASP A 53 6.44 -5.92 7.07
C ASP A 53 5.28 -5.95 6.07
N VAL A 54 5.56 -5.66 4.80
CA VAL A 54 4.55 -5.57 3.75
C VAL A 54 5.09 -6.08 2.42
N LEU A 55 4.23 -6.75 1.67
CA LEU A 55 4.49 -7.17 0.29
C LEU A 55 3.38 -6.64 -0.60
N SER A 56 3.75 -6.12 -1.77
CA SER A 56 2.82 -5.59 -2.76
C SER A 56 3.02 -6.29 -4.09
N PHE A 57 1.93 -6.77 -4.67
CA PHE A 57 1.94 -7.49 -5.94
C PHE A 57 1.03 -6.75 -6.94
N PRO A 58 1.61 -5.87 -7.78
CA PRO A 58 0.81 -5.13 -8.76
C PRO A 58 0.33 -6.03 -9.88
N MET A 59 -0.87 -5.77 -10.38
CA MET A 59 -1.45 -6.50 -11.51
C MET A 59 -1.29 -5.76 -12.84
N PHE A 60 -0.84 -4.51 -12.80
CA PHE A 60 -0.64 -3.69 -13.99
C PHE A 60 0.79 -3.16 -14.03
N GLU A 61 1.33 -3.01 -15.24
CA GLU A 61 2.53 -2.23 -15.46
C GLU A 61 2.17 -0.74 -15.28
N LYS A 62 3.13 0.06 -14.87
CA LYS A 62 2.91 1.49 -14.62
C LYS A 62 2.29 2.21 -15.82
N ASP A 63 2.82 1.98 -17.01
CA ASP A 63 2.35 2.62 -18.25
C ASP A 63 0.92 2.20 -18.61
N GLU A 64 0.60 0.91 -18.44
CA GLU A 64 -0.75 0.38 -18.64
C GLU A 64 -1.74 1.06 -17.72
N LEU A 65 -1.38 1.17 -16.45
CA LEU A 65 -2.25 1.75 -15.43
C LEU A 65 -2.46 3.24 -15.67
N GLU A 66 -1.40 3.98 -16.00
CA GLU A 66 -1.49 5.40 -16.33
C GLU A 66 -2.43 5.65 -17.50
N THR A 67 -2.34 4.83 -18.53
CA THR A 67 -3.21 4.91 -19.70
C THR A 67 -4.66 4.62 -19.34
N LYS A 68 -4.88 3.59 -18.53
CA LYS A 68 -6.22 3.20 -18.07
C LYS A 68 -6.88 4.31 -17.28
N ILE A 69 -6.14 4.94 -16.38
CA ILE A 69 -6.63 6.05 -15.55
C ILE A 69 -6.89 7.29 -16.40
N LYS A 70 -5.96 7.63 -17.28
CA LYS A 70 -6.09 8.79 -18.16
C LYS A 70 -7.32 8.70 -19.05
N ASN A 71 -7.59 7.51 -19.59
CA ASN A 71 -8.72 7.27 -20.48
C ASN A 71 -10.00 6.92 -19.74
N LYS A 72 -9.95 6.82 -18.42
CA LYS A 72 -11.08 6.39 -17.57
C LYS A 72 -11.72 5.10 -18.06
N ASP A 73 -10.87 4.14 -18.42
CA ASP A 73 -11.29 2.83 -18.92
C ASP A 73 -11.66 1.92 -17.75
N TYR A 74 -12.85 2.16 -17.18
CA TYR A 74 -13.36 1.47 -16.01
C TYR A 74 -14.64 0.68 -16.30
N VAL A 75 -14.61 -0.06 -17.39
CA VAL A 75 -15.78 -0.82 -17.85
C VAL A 75 -16.12 -1.96 -16.88
N CYS A 76 -15.12 -2.66 -16.36
CA CYS A 76 -15.30 -3.80 -15.48
C CYS A 76 -14.53 -3.63 -14.17
N GLU A 77 -15.01 -4.32 -13.12
CA GLU A 77 -14.23 -4.45 -11.90
C GLU A 77 -12.92 -5.16 -12.21
N ASP A 78 -11.82 -4.67 -11.66
CA ASP A 78 -10.52 -5.28 -11.86
C ASP A 78 -9.65 -5.08 -10.63
N VAL A 79 -8.75 -6.02 -10.38
CA VAL A 79 -7.87 -5.94 -9.22
C VAL A 79 -6.64 -5.09 -9.56
N LEU A 80 -6.41 -4.05 -8.78
CA LEU A 80 -5.20 -3.23 -8.90
C LEU A 80 -3.98 -4.01 -8.42
N GLY A 81 -4.16 -4.82 -7.39
CA GLY A 81 -3.11 -5.67 -6.85
C GLY A 81 -3.44 -6.18 -5.48
N ASP A 82 -2.48 -6.91 -4.90
CA ASP A 82 -2.56 -7.48 -3.56
C ASP A 82 -1.53 -6.83 -2.65
N ILE A 83 -1.93 -6.53 -1.42
CA ILE A 83 -1.05 -6.06 -0.37
C ILE A 83 -1.15 -7.05 0.79
N ILE A 84 -0.02 -7.59 1.21
CA ILE A 84 0.06 -8.56 2.31
C ILE A 84 0.86 -7.92 3.44
N ILE A 85 0.28 -7.86 4.64
CA ILE A 85 0.84 -7.15 5.79
C ILE A 85 1.00 -8.08 6.98
N SER A 86 2.19 -8.07 7.59
CA SER A 86 2.43 -8.76 8.86
C SER A 86 2.03 -7.86 10.02
N ILE A 87 0.96 -8.22 10.72
CA ILE A 87 0.44 -7.43 11.84
C ILE A 87 1.47 -7.32 12.99
N GLU A 88 2.19 -8.39 13.27
CA GLU A 88 3.23 -8.35 14.30
C GLU A 88 4.34 -7.35 13.96
N LYS A 89 4.74 -7.28 12.70
CA LYS A 89 5.73 -6.30 12.26
C LYS A 89 5.23 -4.88 12.36
N VAL A 90 3.94 -4.65 12.08
CA VAL A 90 3.33 -3.33 12.29
C VAL A 90 3.44 -2.92 13.75
N GLN A 91 3.09 -3.81 14.67
CA GLN A 91 3.15 -3.56 16.09
C GLN A 91 4.58 -3.30 16.57
N GLU A 92 5.54 -4.14 16.15
CA GLU A 92 6.95 -3.97 16.49
C GLU A 92 7.50 -2.63 16.02
N GLN A 93 7.22 -2.26 14.77
CA GLN A 93 7.72 -1.01 14.20
C GLN A 93 7.05 0.21 14.82
N ALA A 94 5.76 0.13 15.13
CA ALA A 94 5.07 1.20 15.82
C ALA A 94 5.72 1.48 17.18
N GLU A 95 6.00 0.44 17.94
CA GLU A 95 6.71 0.56 19.24
C GLU A 95 8.14 1.10 19.07
N GLU A 96 8.88 0.55 18.12
CA GLU A 96 10.27 0.95 17.85
C GLU A 96 10.40 2.43 17.49
N TYR A 97 9.47 2.94 16.67
CA TYR A 97 9.52 4.33 16.20
C TYR A 97 8.71 5.30 17.05
N GLY A 98 8.04 4.81 18.08
CA GLY A 98 7.20 5.65 18.94
C GLY A 98 5.95 6.17 18.28
N HIS A 99 5.38 5.40 17.35
CA HIS A 99 4.14 5.74 16.64
C HIS A 99 2.96 4.94 17.18
N SER A 100 1.75 5.41 16.87
CA SER A 100 0.56 4.59 17.10
C SER A 100 0.51 3.45 16.08
N PHE A 101 -0.19 2.38 16.43
CA PHE A 101 -0.44 1.26 15.52
C PHE A 101 -1.18 1.75 14.26
N GLU A 102 -2.19 2.58 14.43
CA GLU A 102 -2.94 3.15 13.31
C GLU A 102 -2.04 3.88 12.32
N ARG A 103 -1.12 4.68 12.82
CA ARG A 103 -0.18 5.41 11.98
C ARG A 103 0.73 4.49 11.18
N GLU A 104 1.31 3.48 11.84
CA GLU A 104 2.20 2.55 11.17
C GLU A 104 1.47 1.71 10.12
N LEU A 105 0.27 1.23 10.46
CA LEU A 105 -0.55 0.48 9.52
C LEU A 105 -0.94 1.36 8.32
N SER A 106 -1.37 2.59 8.59
CA SER A 106 -1.73 3.54 7.53
C SER A 106 -0.56 3.82 6.59
N TYR A 107 0.63 4.01 7.15
CA TYR A 107 1.84 4.21 6.35
C TYR A 107 2.11 3.01 5.43
N MET A 108 1.99 1.79 5.95
CA MET A 108 2.21 0.59 5.15
C MET A 108 1.19 0.44 4.01
N ILE A 109 -0.06 0.78 4.28
CA ILE A 109 -1.12 0.75 3.26
C ILE A 109 -0.83 1.77 2.15
N VAL A 110 -0.51 3.00 2.53
CA VAL A 110 -0.17 4.07 1.56
C VAL A 110 1.05 3.67 0.73
N HIS A 111 2.08 3.17 1.40
CA HIS A 111 3.31 2.73 0.74
C HIS A 111 3.03 1.60 -0.25
N GLY A 112 2.26 0.59 0.18
CA GLY A 112 1.85 -0.52 -0.68
C GLY A 112 1.00 -0.05 -1.86
N PHE A 113 0.08 0.87 -1.63
CA PHE A 113 -0.74 1.45 -2.69
C PHE A 113 0.13 2.07 -3.80
N TYR A 114 1.11 2.89 -3.43
CA TYR A 114 1.96 3.54 -4.43
C TYR A 114 2.88 2.55 -5.16
N HIS A 115 3.26 1.45 -4.52
CA HIS A 115 3.92 0.36 -5.22
C HIS A 115 3.01 -0.28 -6.27
N LEU A 116 1.72 -0.46 -5.94
CA LEU A 116 0.75 -0.98 -6.91
C LEU A 116 0.54 -0.02 -8.07
N MET A 117 0.72 1.28 -7.82
CA MET A 117 0.65 2.31 -8.86
C MET A 117 1.90 2.34 -9.75
N GLY A 118 2.91 1.55 -9.43
CA GLY A 118 4.13 1.43 -10.22
C GLY A 118 5.32 2.22 -9.73
N TYR A 119 5.22 2.89 -8.58
CA TYR A 119 6.35 3.64 -8.02
C TYR A 119 7.28 2.71 -7.26
N ASP A 120 8.56 3.00 -7.28
CA ASP A 120 9.59 2.23 -6.61
C ASP A 120 10.32 3.14 -5.62
N HIS A 121 10.68 2.60 -4.46
CA HIS A 121 11.44 3.33 -3.45
C HIS A 121 12.95 3.06 -3.54
N ILE A 122 13.39 2.19 -4.44
CA ILE A 122 14.80 1.84 -4.62
C ILE A 122 15.52 2.89 -5.46
N LYS A 123 14.92 3.32 -6.57
CA LYS A 123 15.49 4.34 -7.44
C LYS A 123 15.27 5.73 -6.84
N GLU A 124 16.32 6.54 -6.82
CA GLU A 124 16.24 7.91 -6.28
C GLU A 124 15.17 8.76 -6.94
N GLU A 125 15.03 8.64 -8.26
CA GLU A 125 14.01 9.38 -9.02
C GLU A 125 12.61 9.03 -8.57
N ASP A 126 12.33 7.76 -8.35
CA ASP A 126 11.03 7.28 -7.90
C ASP A 126 10.75 7.69 -6.46
N LYS A 127 11.76 7.66 -5.59
CA LYS A 127 11.64 8.12 -4.20
C LYS A 127 11.21 9.58 -4.13
N LYS A 128 11.78 10.42 -4.97
CA LYS A 128 11.46 11.85 -5.00
C LYS A 128 10.02 12.13 -5.38
N VAL A 129 9.39 11.24 -6.13
CA VAL A 129 7.98 11.35 -6.52
C VAL A 129 7.08 10.67 -5.49
N MET A 130 7.46 9.48 -5.04
CA MET A 130 6.66 8.65 -4.14
C MET A 130 6.48 9.25 -2.76
N ARG A 131 7.57 9.71 -2.13
CA ARG A 131 7.53 10.26 -0.76
C ARG A 131 6.59 11.45 -0.58
N PRO A 132 6.63 12.48 -1.43
CA PRO A 132 5.68 13.58 -1.30
C PRO A 132 4.22 13.14 -1.42
N LYS A 133 3.93 12.17 -2.28
CA LYS A 133 2.58 11.62 -2.43
C LYS A 133 2.13 10.89 -1.17
N GLU A 134 3.00 10.07 -0.61
CA GLU A 134 2.73 9.36 0.65
C GLU A 134 2.46 10.34 1.78
N GLU A 135 3.32 11.33 1.94
CA GLU A 135 3.20 12.34 2.99
C GLU A 135 1.93 13.16 2.84
N LYS A 136 1.56 13.53 1.62
CA LYS A 136 0.33 14.28 1.38
C LYS A 136 -0.91 13.50 1.83
N VAL A 137 -0.99 12.22 1.48
CA VAL A 137 -2.12 11.37 1.89
C VAL A 137 -2.17 11.24 3.41
N LEU A 138 -1.02 10.98 4.05
CA LEU A 138 -0.94 10.82 5.50
C LEU A 138 -1.29 12.12 6.23
N ASN A 139 -0.85 13.26 5.70
CA ASN A 139 -1.18 14.57 6.27
C ASN A 139 -2.67 14.86 6.15
N ASP A 140 -3.28 14.57 5.01
CA ASP A 140 -4.70 14.76 4.78
C ASP A 140 -5.56 13.89 5.71
N LEU A 141 -5.04 12.72 6.07
CA LEU A 141 -5.66 11.83 7.06
C LEU A 141 -5.38 12.27 8.50
N LYS A 142 -4.60 13.33 8.68
CA LYS A 142 -4.12 13.83 9.98
C LYS A 142 -3.24 12.82 10.72
N ILE A 143 -2.52 12.00 9.97
CA ILE A 143 -1.58 11.02 10.48
C ILE A 143 -0.18 11.54 10.19
N LYS A 144 0.43 12.19 11.17
CA LYS A 144 1.74 12.81 10.98
C LYS A 144 2.87 11.82 11.20
N ARG A 145 3.87 11.95 10.38
CA ARG A 145 5.13 11.25 10.53
C ARG A 145 6.07 12.14 11.35
N ASP A 146 6.62 11.60 12.43
CA ASP A 146 7.57 12.37 13.28
C ASP A 146 8.93 12.46 12.63
#